data_747eda5df0d96e1801c5f9bedceb285e
#
_entry.id   747eda5df0d96e1801c5f9bedceb285e
#
_cell.length_a   1.000
_cell.length_b   1.000
_cell.length_c   1.000
_cell.angle_alpha   90.00
_cell.angle_beta   90.00
_cell.angle_gamma   90.00
#
_symmetry.space_group_name_H-M   'P 1'
#
loop_
_entity.id
_entity.type
_entity.pdbx_description
1 polymer ?
#
loop_
_entity_poly.entity_id
_entity_poly.type
_entity_poly.pdbx_seq_one_letter_code
_entity_poly.pdbx_strand_id
1 'polypeptide(L)'
;MRNLSIIDDTIQLFSDNLNFAELSPAGMIAAMVSALVCGIVIYLVYRFCYRGIVYSDNFNVLLVMITSITAFIIMTISSNVVLSLGMVGALSIVRFRTAIKDPLDIGFLFWAIAAGLTAGAGLYFVAVFGTVLIAVIYIIFSLLKKEKKNYLLIVRYNGEAESNVKAVLGGMKYRLKNKTVNGEMTELTIEVKVKHNDTSSVSRFQEINGVATVTLLEYSGEYMN
;
A
#
# COMPACT_ATOMS: atom_id res chain seq x y z
N MET A 1 18.04 -56.41 16.99
CA MET A 1 18.04 -56.27 15.51
C MET A 1 16.76 -55.64 14.96
N ARG A 2 15.57 -55.93 15.51
CA ARG A 2 14.28 -55.37 15.00
C ARG A 2 14.08 -53.85 15.18
N ASN A 3 14.72 -53.25 16.18
CA ASN A 3 14.63 -51.78 16.40
C ASN A 3 15.53 -50.97 15.48
N LEU A 4 16.62 -51.57 14.96
CA LEU A 4 17.47 -50.89 13.98
C LEU A 4 16.79 -50.79 12.61
N SER A 5 16.06 -51.82 12.20
CA SER A 5 15.33 -51.78 10.92
C SER A 5 14.20 -50.77 10.90
N ILE A 6 13.52 -50.56 12.04
CA ILE A 6 12.48 -49.55 12.16
C ILE A 6 13.09 -48.14 12.09
N ILE A 7 14.27 -47.93 12.63
CA ILE A 7 14.98 -46.65 12.55
C ILE A 7 15.43 -46.39 11.10
N ASP A 8 16.00 -47.43 10.43
CA ASP A 8 16.42 -47.32 9.04
C ASP A 8 15.22 -47.10 8.09
N ASP A 9 14.11 -47.81 8.30
CA ASP A 9 12.86 -47.58 7.53
C ASP A 9 12.28 -46.18 7.75
N THR A 10 12.32 -45.69 9.00
CA THR A 10 11.89 -44.31 9.30
C THR A 10 12.83 -43.24 8.72
N ILE A 11 14.13 -43.47 8.72
CA ILE A 11 15.11 -42.59 8.09
C ILE A 11 14.94 -42.61 6.57
N GLN A 12 14.72 -43.78 5.96
CA GLN A 12 14.45 -43.88 4.52
C GLN A 12 13.13 -43.19 4.14
N LEU A 13 12.03 -43.44 4.86
CA LEU A 13 10.76 -42.72 4.66
C LEU A 13 10.89 -41.22 4.83
N PHE A 14 11.74 -40.76 5.76
CA PHE A 14 12.03 -39.37 5.95
C PHE A 14 12.89 -38.82 4.81
N SER A 15 13.90 -39.54 4.35
CA SER A 15 14.74 -39.15 3.22
C SER A 15 14.00 -39.17 1.88
N ASP A 16 13.10 -40.12 1.65
CA ASP A 16 12.27 -40.19 0.44
C ASP A 16 11.21 -39.08 0.39
N ASN A 17 10.66 -38.72 1.54
CA ASN A 17 9.77 -37.55 1.66
C ASN A 17 10.54 -36.21 1.64
N LEU A 18 11.86 -36.20 1.90
CA LEU A 18 12.77 -35.10 1.76
C LEU A 18 13.48 -35.01 0.42
N ASN A 19 13.16 -35.89 -0.53
CA ASN A 19 13.52 -35.70 -1.92
C ASN A 19 12.79 -34.44 -2.43
N PHE A 20 13.33 -33.29 -2.02
CA PHE A 20 13.05 -32.03 -2.66
C PHE A 20 13.27 -32.25 -4.14
N ALA A 21 12.21 -32.07 -4.92
CA ALA A 21 12.22 -32.20 -6.36
C ALA A 21 13.53 -31.61 -6.88
N GLU A 22 14.38 -32.42 -7.53
CA GLU A 22 15.55 -31.91 -8.23
C GLU A 22 15.04 -30.78 -9.11
N LEU A 23 15.36 -29.53 -8.72
CA LEU A 23 14.95 -28.34 -9.46
C LEU A 23 15.61 -28.45 -10.84
N SER A 24 14.87 -29.00 -11.80
CA SER A 24 15.36 -29.05 -13.18
C SER A 24 15.64 -27.57 -13.61
N PRO A 25 16.67 -27.29 -14.39
CA PRO A 25 16.94 -25.97 -14.89
C PRO A 25 15.72 -25.31 -15.55
N ALA A 26 14.90 -26.12 -16.22
CA ALA A 26 13.64 -25.67 -16.81
C ALA A 26 12.61 -25.23 -15.73
N GLY A 27 12.52 -25.93 -14.61
CA GLY A 27 11.67 -25.57 -13.48
C GLY A 27 12.09 -24.27 -12.83
N MET A 28 13.41 -24.03 -12.69
CA MET A 28 13.94 -22.78 -12.15
C MET A 28 13.59 -21.58 -13.04
N ILE A 29 13.76 -21.74 -14.36
CA ILE A 29 13.38 -20.69 -15.32
C ILE A 29 11.87 -20.46 -15.28
N ALA A 30 11.04 -21.49 -15.22
CA ALA A 30 9.60 -21.37 -15.13
C ALA A 30 9.16 -20.64 -13.85
N ALA A 31 9.80 -20.92 -12.70
CA ALA A 31 9.55 -20.24 -11.44
C ALA A 31 9.87 -18.74 -11.54
N MET A 32 11.05 -18.40 -12.07
CA MET A 32 11.45 -17.00 -12.22
C MET A 32 10.56 -16.25 -13.22
N VAL A 33 10.20 -16.86 -14.33
CA VAL A 33 9.30 -16.27 -15.33
C VAL A 33 7.90 -16.05 -14.73
N SER A 34 7.36 -17.05 -14.01
CA SER A 34 6.05 -16.88 -13.35
C SER A 34 6.06 -15.81 -12.27
N ALA A 35 7.14 -15.70 -11.48
CA ALA A 35 7.32 -14.63 -10.49
C ALA A 35 7.37 -13.25 -11.16
N LEU A 36 8.12 -13.13 -12.26
CA LEU A 36 8.18 -11.88 -13.03
C LEU A 36 6.80 -11.50 -13.60
N VAL A 37 6.07 -12.45 -14.16
CA VAL A 37 4.71 -12.21 -14.67
C VAL A 37 3.79 -11.71 -13.55
N CYS A 38 3.80 -12.36 -12.38
CA CYS A 38 3.06 -11.92 -11.20
C CYS A 38 3.49 -10.51 -10.76
N GLY A 39 4.80 -10.25 -10.70
CA GLY A 39 5.35 -8.95 -10.36
C GLY A 39 4.89 -7.84 -11.31
N ILE A 40 4.87 -8.10 -12.62
CA ILE A 40 4.38 -7.16 -13.63
C ILE A 40 2.88 -6.90 -13.47
N VAL A 41 2.07 -7.91 -13.18
CA VAL A 41 0.65 -7.72 -12.91
C VAL A 41 0.45 -6.83 -11.68
N ILE A 42 1.17 -7.08 -10.59
CA ILE A 42 1.13 -6.26 -9.37
C ILE A 42 1.56 -4.82 -9.68
N TYR A 43 2.64 -4.64 -10.45
CA TYR A 43 3.12 -3.34 -10.91
C TYR A 43 2.05 -2.56 -11.67
N LEU A 44 1.37 -3.20 -12.62
CA LEU A 44 0.31 -2.56 -13.40
C LEU A 44 -0.88 -2.17 -12.53
N VAL A 45 -1.31 -3.07 -11.64
CA VAL A 45 -2.42 -2.78 -10.71
C VAL A 45 -2.06 -1.63 -9.77
N TYR A 46 -0.86 -1.61 -9.21
CA TYR A 46 -0.38 -0.50 -8.38
C TYR A 46 -0.35 0.80 -9.17
N ARG A 47 0.21 0.80 -10.39
CA ARG A 47 0.33 2.00 -11.23
C ARG A 47 -1.03 2.61 -11.62
N PHE A 48 -2.01 1.78 -12.00
CA PHE A 48 -3.28 2.26 -12.57
C PHE A 48 -4.41 2.36 -11.55
N CYS A 49 -4.40 1.55 -10.52
CA CYS A 49 -5.51 1.43 -9.57
C CYS A 49 -5.18 1.90 -8.16
N TYR A 50 -3.89 2.25 -7.87
CA TYR A 50 -3.50 2.71 -6.54
C TYR A 50 -4.18 4.03 -6.17
N ARG A 51 -4.77 4.07 -4.98
CA ARG A 51 -5.49 5.22 -4.42
C ARG A 51 -5.04 5.50 -2.99
N GLY A 52 -3.74 5.35 -2.73
CA GLY A 52 -3.12 5.73 -1.48
C GLY A 52 -2.79 7.23 -1.44
N ILE A 53 -2.19 7.66 -0.32
CA ILE A 53 -1.90 9.07 -0.05
C ILE A 53 -0.86 9.63 -1.00
N VAL A 54 0.21 8.85 -1.29
CA VAL A 54 1.31 9.27 -2.17
C VAL A 54 1.74 8.09 -3.03
N TYR A 55 1.57 8.20 -4.35
CA TYR A 55 2.11 7.23 -5.30
C TYR A 55 3.64 7.34 -5.36
N SER A 56 4.35 6.22 -5.33
CA SER A 56 5.81 6.17 -5.45
C SER A 56 6.24 5.21 -6.55
N ASP A 57 6.88 5.74 -7.60
CA ASP A 57 7.45 4.94 -8.69
C ASP A 57 8.51 3.96 -8.19
N ASN A 58 9.34 4.38 -7.23
CA ASN A 58 10.37 3.53 -6.65
C ASN A 58 9.78 2.34 -5.89
N PHE A 59 8.67 2.55 -5.18
CA PHE A 59 7.98 1.48 -4.47
C PHE A 59 7.33 0.49 -5.46
N ASN A 60 6.82 0.99 -6.58
CA ASN A 60 6.23 0.14 -7.61
C ASN A 60 7.27 -0.81 -8.23
N VAL A 61 8.48 -0.33 -8.53
CA VAL A 61 9.61 -1.17 -9.00
C VAL A 61 10.03 -2.16 -7.91
N LEU A 62 10.05 -1.72 -6.64
CA LEU A 62 10.39 -2.56 -5.50
C LEU A 62 9.46 -3.78 -5.39
N LEU A 63 8.16 -3.67 -5.70
CA LEU A 63 7.23 -4.79 -5.68
C LEU A 63 7.63 -5.90 -6.65
N VAL A 64 8.06 -5.55 -7.88
CA VAL A 64 8.55 -6.53 -8.87
C VAL A 64 9.83 -7.21 -8.37
N MET A 65 10.75 -6.42 -7.81
CA MET A 65 12.00 -6.94 -7.24
C MET A 65 11.73 -7.92 -6.09
N ILE A 66 10.85 -7.55 -5.15
CA ILE A 66 10.51 -8.40 -4.01
C ILE A 66 9.88 -9.71 -4.46
N THR A 67 8.96 -9.69 -5.44
CA THR A 67 8.36 -10.92 -6.00
C THR A 67 9.44 -11.85 -6.55
N SER A 68 10.38 -11.31 -7.33
CA SER A 68 11.48 -12.09 -7.92
C SER A 68 12.47 -12.60 -6.88
N ILE A 69 12.86 -11.74 -5.92
CA ILE A 69 13.78 -12.11 -4.83
C ILE A 69 13.16 -13.21 -3.95
N THR A 70 11.88 -13.08 -3.61
CA THR A 70 11.19 -14.08 -2.77
C THR A 70 11.11 -15.43 -3.49
N ALA A 71 10.83 -15.44 -4.79
CA ALA A 71 10.84 -16.67 -5.59
C ALA A 71 12.23 -17.32 -5.61
N PHE A 72 13.29 -16.52 -5.81
CA PHE A 72 14.66 -17.00 -5.77
C PHE A 72 15.04 -17.59 -4.40
N ILE A 73 14.66 -16.92 -3.32
CA ILE A 73 14.89 -17.38 -1.95
C ILE A 73 14.22 -18.74 -1.74
N ILE A 74 12.94 -18.88 -2.12
CA ILE A 74 12.21 -20.15 -1.93
C ILE A 74 12.79 -21.28 -2.75
N MET A 75 13.19 -21.04 -3.99
CA MET A 75 13.89 -22.05 -4.79
C MET A 75 15.19 -22.53 -4.11
N THR A 76 15.95 -21.60 -3.55
CA THR A 76 17.20 -21.91 -2.84
C THR A 76 16.93 -22.70 -1.56
N ILE A 77 15.90 -22.33 -0.79
CA ILE A 77 15.47 -23.03 0.43
C ILE A 77 14.98 -24.44 0.12
N SER A 78 14.22 -24.62 -0.96
CA SER A 78 13.68 -25.91 -1.37
C SER A 78 14.77 -26.90 -1.82
N SER A 79 15.95 -26.44 -2.19
CA SER A 79 17.05 -27.30 -2.62
C SER A 79 17.85 -27.92 -1.47
N ASN A 80 17.83 -27.33 -0.27
CA ASN A 80 18.64 -27.79 0.85
C ASN A 80 18.08 -27.34 2.23
N VAL A 81 17.74 -28.32 3.08
CA VAL A 81 17.16 -28.08 4.43
C VAL A 81 18.11 -27.31 5.34
N VAL A 82 19.41 -27.59 5.28
CA VAL A 82 20.42 -26.90 6.13
C VAL A 82 20.50 -25.44 5.72
N LEU A 83 20.47 -25.17 4.43
CA LEU A 83 20.48 -23.80 3.89
C LEU A 83 19.21 -23.06 4.28
N SER A 84 18.06 -23.74 4.29
CA SER A 84 16.78 -23.15 4.69
C SER A 84 16.80 -22.67 6.14
N LEU A 85 17.35 -23.47 7.05
CA LEU A 85 17.46 -23.08 8.46
C LEU A 85 18.36 -21.85 8.65
N GLY A 86 19.52 -21.84 7.95
CA GLY A 86 20.45 -20.72 7.95
C GLY A 86 19.82 -19.43 7.39
N MET A 87 19.02 -19.52 6.32
CA MET A 87 18.39 -18.37 5.68
C MET A 87 17.24 -17.78 6.51
N VAL A 88 16.43 -18.64 7.18
CA VAL A 88 15.41 -18.17 8.15
C VAL A 88 16.07 -17.39 9.28
N GLY A 89 17.20 -17.90 9.79
CA GLY A 89 18.00 -17.20 10.81
C GLY A 89 18.53 -15.85 10.30
N ALA A 90 19.08 -15.82 9.09
CA ALA A 90 19.60 -14.58 8.49
C ALA A 90 18.51 -13.54 8.24
N LEU A 91 17.34 -13.95 7.72
CA LEU A 91 16.20 -13.06 7.45
C LEU A 91 15.59 -12.50 8.74
N SER A 92 15.66 -13.22 9.87
CA SER A 92 15.15 -12.76 11.16
C SER A 92 15.92 -11.56 11.73
N ILE A 93 17.16 -11.34 11.26
CA ILE A 93 18.02 -10.21 11.68
C ILE A 93 17.69 -8.93 10.89
N VAL A 94 17.03 -9.07 9.72
CA VAL A 94 16.68 -7.92 8.87
C VAL A 94 15.58 -7.11 9.52
N ARG A 95 15.95 -5.94 10.04
CA ARG A 95 15.02 -4.98 10.62
C ARG A 95 14.79 -3.81 9.67
N PHE A 96 13.56 -3.66 9.21
CA PHE A 96 13.17 -2.45 8.47
C PHE A 96 13.12 -1.25 9.43
N ARG A 97 13.87 -0.20 9.12
CA ARG A 97 13.89 1.05 9.91
C ARG A 97 12.98 2.14 9.34
N THR A 98 12.51 1.96 8.12
CA THR A 98 11.61 2.91 7.45
C THR A 98 10.16 2.54 7.73
N ALA A 99 9.39 3.47 8.29
CA ALA A 99 7.96 3.30 8.45
C ALA A 99 7.29 3.39 7.07
N ILE A 100 6.55 2.34 6.70
CA ILE A 100 5.66 2.38 5.55
C ILE A 100 4.45 3.23 5.97
N LYS A 101 4.25 4.38 5.31
CA LYS A 101 3.25 5.37 5.74
C LYS A 101 1.81 4.99 5.37
N ASP A 102 1.63 4.26 4.27
CA ASP A 102 0.31 3.89 3.77
C ASP A 102 0.01 2.41 4.07
N PRO A 103 -1.11 2.08 4.73
CA PRO A 103 -1.54 0.70 4.94
C PRO A 103 -1.74 -0.09 3.64
N LEU A 104 -2.09 0.58 2.52
CA LEU A 104 -2.23 -0.07 1.21
C LEU A 104 -0.89 -0.57 0.67
N ASP A 105 0.20 0.17 0.89
CA ASP A 105 1.54 -0.25 0.47
C ASP A 105 1.95 -1.55 1.15
N ILE A 106 1.60 -1.73 2.43
CA ILE A 106 1.82 -2.98 3.16
C ILE A 106 1.05 -4.12 2.50
N GLY A 107 -0.20 -3.89 2.09
CA GLY A 107 -1.01 -4.89 1.38
C GLY A 107 -0.36 -5.34 0.07
N PHE A 108 0.13 -4.40 -0.75
CA PHE A 108 0.84 -4.70 -1.98
C PHE A 108 2.16 -5.44 -1.75
N LEU A 109 2.88 -5.07 -0.68
CA LEU A 109 4.12 -5.75 -0.28
C LEU A 109 3.87 -7.23 0.06
N PHE A 110 2.86 -7.51 0.90
CA PHE A 110 2.50 -8.87 1.24
C PHE A 110 2.00 -9.66 0.04
N TRP A 111 1.27 -9.04 -0.88
CA TRP A 111 0.86 -9.69 -2.11
C TRP A 111 2.06 -10.06 -2.99
N ALA A 112 3.04 -9.17 -3.15
CA ALA A 112 4.27 -9.43 -3.89
C ALA A 112 5.06 -10.61 -3.28
N ILE A 113 5.20 -10.62 -1.95
CA ILE A 113 5.87 -11.71 -1.22
C ILE A 113 5.12 -13.03 -1.43
N ALA A 114 3.80 -13.07 -1.27
CA ALA A 114 3.00 -14.28 -1.42
C ALA A 114 3.07 -14.82 -2.84
N ALA A 115 3.00 -13.97 -3.87
CA ALA A 115 3.11 -14.36 -5.27
C ALA A 115 4.50 -14.97 -5.57
N GLY A 116 5.57 -14.33 -5.08
CA GLY A 116 6.94 -14.84 -5.22
C GLY A 116 7.15 -16.19 -4.51
N LEU A 117 6.63 -16.29 -3.28
CA LEU A 117 6.71 -17.53 -2.49
C LEU A 117 6.02 -18.69 -3.20
N THR A 118 4.82 -18.48 -3.72
CA THR A 118 4.03 -19.50 -4.45
C THR A 118 4.71 -19.89 -5.76
N ALA A 119 5.23 -18.92 -6.52
CA ALA A 119 5.96 -19.16 -7.76
C ALA A 119 7.26 -19.93 -7.52
N GLY A 120 8.04 -19.53 -6.50
CA GLY A 120 9.28 -20.18 -6.11
C GLY A 120 9.10 -21.62 -5.60
N ALA A 121 7.94 -21.92 -5.01
CA ALA A 121 7.57 -23.28 -4.60
C ALA A 121 7.17 -24.20 -5.78
N GLY A 122 7.25 -23.72 -7.04
CA GLY A 122 6.90 -24.51 -8.23
C GLY A 122 5.40 -24.53 -8.55
N LEU A 123 4.58 -23.81 -7.81
CA LEU A 123 3.12 -23.72 -7.99
C LEU A 123 2.75 -22.61 -8.98
N TYR A 124 3.28 -22.66 -10.20
CA TYR A 124 3.17 -21.57 -11.19
C TYR A 124 1.74 -21.16 -11.51
N PHE A 125 0.87 -22.16 -11.73
CA PHE A 125 -0.54 -21.91 -12.02
C PHE A 125 -1.25 -21.21 -10.85
N VAL A 126 -1.00 -21.67 -9.62
CA VAL A 126 -1.60 -21.09 -8.41
C VAL A 126 -1.12 -19.65 -8.20
N ALA A 127 0.17 -19.39 -8.45
CA ALA A 127 0.76 -18.05 -8.34
C ALA A 127 0.09 -17.06 -9.30
N VAL A 128 -0.01 -17.41 -10.58
CA VAL A 128 -0.61 -16.55 -11.61
C VAL A 128 -2.12 -16.39 -11.37
N PHE A 129 -2.84 -17.49 -11.15
CA PHE A 129 -4.28 -17.46 -10.91
C PHE A 129 -4.63 -16.66 -9.65
N GLY A 130 -3.92 -16.88 -8.54
CA GLY A 130 -4.10 -16.17 -7.28
C GLY A 130 -3.81 -14.67 -7.44
N THR A 131 -2.73 -14.32 -8.18
CA THR A 131 -2.38 -12.93 -8.47
C THR A 131 -3.47 -12.23 -9.27
N VAL A 132 -4.01 -12.87 -10.32
CA VAL A 132 -5.10 -12.32 -11.13
C VAL A 132 -6.38 -12.16 -10.30
N LEU A 133 -6.72 -13.15 -9.48
CA LEU A 133 -7.89 -13.10 -8.61
C LEU A 133 -7.81 -11.94 -7.61
N ILE A 134 -6.67 -11.76 -6.94
CA ILE A 134 -6.45 -10.63 -6.01
C ILE A 134 -6.51 -9.30 -6.77
N ALA A 135 -5.92 -9.22 -7.97
CA ALA A 135 -6.00 -8.04 -8.84
C ALA A 135 -7.45 -7.63 -9.13
N VAL A 136 -8.28 -8.59 -9.54
CA VAL A 136 -9.70 -8.36 -9.83
C VAL A 136 -10.44 -7.87 -8.59
N ILE A 137 -10.24 -8.52 -7.45
CA ILE A 137 -10.85 -8.11 -6.18
C ILE A 137 -10.44 -6.67 -5.83
N TYR A 138 -9.15 -6.35 -5.91
CA TYR A 138 -8.66 -5.00 -5.60
C TYR A 138 -9.24 -3.95 -6.55
N ILE A 139 -9.28 -4.22 -7.85
CA ILE A 139 -9.85 -3.32 -8.87
C ILE A 139 -11.33 -3.05 -8.57
N ILE A 140 -12.12 -4.09 -8.27
CA ILE A 140 -13.53 -3.93 -7.93
C ILE A 140 -13.68 -3.02 -6.71
N PHE A 141 -12.97 -3.27 -5.62
CA PHE A 141 -13.03 -2.42 -4.43
C PHE A 141 -12.53 -0.99 -4.69
N SER A 142 -11.48 -0.84 -5.50
CA SER A 142 -10.96 0.47 -5.90
C SER A 142 -11.99 1.27 -6.70
N LEU A 143 -12.73 0.65 -7.61
CA LEU A 143 -13.78 1.31 -8.39
C LEU A 143 -15.00 1.69 -7.55
N LEU A 144 -15.35 0.86 -6.56
CA LEU A 144 -16.47 1.13 -5.65
C LEU A 144 -16.17 2.28 -4.66
N LYS A 145 -14.90 2.50 -4.33
CA LYS A 145 -14.49 3.57 -3.42
C LYS A 145 -14.50 4.91 -4.17
N LYS A 146 -15.60 5.66 -4.09
CA LYS A 146 -15.66 7.06 -4.55
C LYS A 146 -14.76 7.92 -3.68
N GLU A 147 -13.70 8.45 -4.24
CA GLU A 147 -12.90 9.47 -3.57
C GLU A 147 -13.74 10.73 -3.32
N LYS A 148 -14.00 11.00 -2.08
CA LYS A 148 -14.48 12.30 -1.64
C LYS A 148 -13.23 13.11 -1.28
N LYS A 149 -12.70 13.87 -2.21
CA LYS A 149 -11.61 14.80 -1.92
C LYS A 149 -12.12 15.83 -0.92
N ASN A 150 -11.52 15.81 0.25
CA ASN A 150 -11.78 16.82 1.26
C ASN A 150 -10.72 17.94 1.10
N TYR A 151 -11.15 19.16 1.23
CA TYR A 151 -10.28 20.32 1.16
C TYR A 151 -10.32 21.04 2.50
N LEU A 152 -9.20 21.62 2.92
CA LEU A 152 -9.12 22.56 4.00
C LEU A 152 -9.20 23.97 3.43
N LEU A 153 -10.20 24.71 3.88
CA LEU A 153 -10.35 26.12 3.60
C LEU A 153 -9.90 26.89 4.85
N ILE A 154 -8.85 27.68 4.69
CA ILE A 154 -8.31 28.57 5.73
C ILE A 154 -8.70 29.99 5.37
N VAL A 155 -9.46 30.63 6.25
CA VAL A 155 -9.91 32.02 6.07
C VAL A 155 -9.37 32.86 7.21
N ARG A 156 -8.59 33.89 6.87
CA ARG A 156 -8.11 34.90 7.81
C ARG A 156 -8.90 36.19 7.64
N TYR A 157 -9.52 36.66 8.70
CA TYR A 157 -10.38 37.84 8.68
C TYR A 157 -10.26 38.65 9.99
N ASN A 158 -10.64 39.93 9.92
CA ASN A 158 -10.75 40.76 11.10
C ASN A 158 -12.13 40.58 11.79
N GLY A 159 -12.27 41.02 13.04
CA GLY A 159 -13.50 40.84 13.84
C GLY A 159 -14.76 41.40 13.18
N GLU A 160 -14.65 42.44 12.38
CA GLU A 160 -15.78 43.11 11.70
C GLU A 160 -16.37 42.18 10.60
N ALA A 161 -15.55 41.35 9.97
CA ALA A 161 -15.99 40.47 8.92
C ALA A 161 -16.65 39.15 9.44
N GLU A 162 -16.63 38.90 10.75
CA GLU A 162 -17.09 37.62 11.32
C GLU A 162 -18.55 37.30 10.97
N SER A 163 -19.43 38.28 10.97
CA SER A 163 -20.86 38.10 10.64
C SER A 163 -21.06 37.70 9.18
N ASN A 164 -20.31 38.31 8.26
CA ASN A 164 -20.38 38.03 6.83
C ASN A 164 -19.76 36.66 6.50
N VAL A 165 -18.64 36.33 7.14
CA VAL A 165 -18.01 35.01 7.03
C VAL A 165 -18.96 33.90 7.52
N LYS A 166 -19.65 34.11 8.65
CA LYS A 166 -20.66 33.15 9.15
C LYS A 166 -21.86 33.01 8.21
N ALA A 167 -22.30 34.10 7.57
CA ALA A 167 -23.39 34.05 6.60
C ALA A 167 -23.04 33.21 5.39
N VAL A 168 -21.83 33.33 4.84
CA VAL A 168 -21.35 32.52 3.72
C VAL A 168 -21.20 31.04 4.14
N LEU A 169 -20.70 30.78 5.35
CA LEU A 169 -20.58 29.41 5.91
C LEU A 169 -21.95 28.76 6.10
N GLY A 170 -22.99 29.51 6.46
CA GLY A 170 -24.35 28.96 6.62
C GLY A 170 -24.93 28.30 5.37
N GLY A 171 -24.45 28.70 4.18
CA GLY A 171 -24.84 28.07 2.89
C GLY A 171 -24.01 26.85 2.49
N MET A 172 -23.02 26.43 3.31
CA MET A 172 -22.08 25.37 2.98
C MET A 172 -22.11 24.23 4.02
N LYS A 173 -21.89 22.99 3.56
CA LYS A 173 -21.63 21.87 4.48
C LYS A 173 -20.15 21.84 4.82
N TYR A 174 -19.80 22.25 6.03
CA TYR A 174 -18.43 22.29 6.50
C TYR A 174 -18.25 21.55 7.83
N ARG A 175 -17.04 21.17 8.16
CA ARG A 175 -16.63 20.69 9.48
C ARG A 175 -15.52 21.61 10.01
N LEU A 176 -15.77 22.24 11.16
CA LEU A 176 -14.77 23.06 11.82
C LEU A 176 -13.61 22.18 12.29
N LYS A 177 -12.39 22.53 11.93
CA LYS A 177 -11.16 21.90 12.38
C LYS A 177 -10.45 22.73 13.44
N ASN A 178 -10.28 24.02 13.17
CA ASN A 178 -9.61 24.93 14.08
C ASN A 178 -10.16 26.35 13.92
N LYS A 179 -10.18 27.11 15.02
CA LYS A 179 -10.39 28.57 15.04
C LYS A 179 -9.37 29.17 15.98
N THR A 180 -8.49 30.00 15.46
CA THR A 180 -7.47 30.71 16.22
C THR A 180 -7.76 32.20 16.16
N VAL A 181 -7.79 32.87 17.32
CA VAL A 181 -7.95 34.32 17.42
C VAL A 181 -6.65 34.92 17.94
N ASN A 182 -6.05 35.82 17.16
CA ASN A 182 -4.81 36.49 17.51
C ASN A 182 -4.98 38.00 17.34
N GLY A 183 -5.23 38.65 18.46
CA GLY A 183 -5.56 40.07 18.46
C GLY A 183 -6.86 40.35 17.70
N GLU A 184 -6.80 41.23 16.70
CA GLU A 184 -7.93 41.58 15.83
C GLU A 184 -8.19 40.59 14.69
N MET A 185 -7.25 39.67 14.44
CA MET A 185 -7.32 38.71 13.35
C MET A 185 -7.78 37.35 13.83
N THR A 186 -8.73 36.78 13.10
CA THR A 186 -9.21 35.42 13.29
C THR A 186 -8.81 34.54 12.12
N GLU A 187 -8.22 33.41 12.40
CA GLU A 187 -7.96 32.36 11.43
C GLU A 187 -8.93 31.19 11.65
N LEU A 188 -9.71 30.89 10.63
CA LEU A 188 -10.70 29.83 10.64
C LEU A 188 -10.28 28.73 9.66
N THR A 189 -10.06 27.53 10.15
CA THR A 189 -9.73 26.33 9.34
C THR A 189 -10.93 25.40 9.33
N ILE A 190 -11.50 25.17 8.16
CA ILE A 190 -12.66 24.33 7.96
C ILE A 190 -12.41 23.28 6.87
N GLU A 191 -12.98 22.11 7.07
CA GLU A 191 -12.99 21.04 6.07
C GLU A 191 -14.25 21.18 5.21
N VAL A 192 -14.05 21.30 3.90
CA VAL A 192 -15.11 21.44 2.91
C VAL A 192 -15.01 20.37 1.83
N LYS A 193 -16.16 19.96 1.29
CA LYS A 193 -16.21 19.04 0.15
C LYS A 193 -16.39 19.87 -1.11
N VAL A 194 -15.34 19.92 -1.92
CA VAL A 194 -15.37 20.61 -3.21
C VAL A 194 -15.70 19.61 -4.31
N LYS A 195 -16.68 19.91 -5.14
CA LYS A 195 -17.00 19.12 -6.33
C LYS A 195 -16.21 19.64 -7.53
N HIS A 196 -15.49 18.76 -8.20
CA HIS A 196 -14.94 19.03 -9.54
C HIS A 196 -14.03 20.26 -9.67
N ASN A 197 -13.08 20.48 -8.72
CA ASN A 197 -12.18 21.65 -8.71
C ASN A 197 -12.90 23.03 -8.70
N ASP A 198 -14.11 23.09 -8.17
CA ASP A 198 -14.85 24.31 -8.05
C ASP A 198 -14.26 25.22 -6.96
N THR A 199 -13.53 26.25 -7.38
CA THR A 199 -12.92 27.26 -6.49
C THR A 199 -13.84 28.45 -6.17
N SER A 200 -15.09 28.39 -6.59
CA SER A 200 -16.09 29.47 -6.36
C SER A 200 -16.25 29.80 -4.87
N SER A 201 -16.05 28.83 -4.00
CA SER A 201 -16.02 29.03 -2.56
C SER A 201 -14.94 30.03 -2.11
N VAL A 202 -13.75 29.98 -2.71
CA VAL A 202 -12.63 30.87 -2.38
C VAL A 202 -12.98 32.30 -2.75
N SER A 203 -13.52 32.50 -3.97
CA SER A 203 -13.91 33.85 -4.46
C SER A 203 -14.97 34.49 -3.58
N ARG A 204 -15.98 33.75 -3.13
CA ARG A 204 -17.04 34.26 -2.23
C ARG A 204 -16.52 34.79 -0.90
N PHE A 205 -15.49 34.14 -0.34
CA PHE A 205 -14.87 34.65 0.89
C PHE A 205 -13.95 35.82 0.63
N GLN A 206 -13.29 35.88 -0.52
CA GLN A 206 -12.37 36.95 -0.87
C GLN A 206 -13.08 38.28 -1.15
N GLU A 207 -14.34 38.23 -1.56
CA GLU A 207 -15.19 39.43 -1.80
C GLU A 207 -15.68 40.09 -0.50
N ILE A 208 -15.49 39.44 0.66
CA ILE A 208 -15.93 39.98 1.95
C ILE A 208 -14.92 41.06 2.43
N ASN A 209 -15.38 42.25 2.66
CA ASN A 209 -14.56 43.29 3.28
C ASN A 209 -14.09 42.87 4.67
N GLY A 210 -12.76 42.94 4.90
CA GLY A 210 -12.14 42.54 6.16
C GLY A 210 -11.60 41.11 6.15
N VAL A 211 -11.72 40.37 5.04
CA VAL A 211 -10.99 39.12 4.81
C VAL A 211 -9.63 39.43 4.20
N ALA A 212 -8.57 39.01 4.91
CA ALA A 212 -7.20 39.26 4.51
C ALA A 212 -6.63 38.19 3.58
N THR A 213 -6.95 36.92 3.83
CA THR A 213 -6.44 35.81 3.04
C THR A 213 -7.40 34.62 3.06
N VAL A 214 -7.54 33.96 1.89
CA VAL A 214 -8.29 32.70 1.73
C VAL A 214 -7.40 31.71 1.05
N THR A 215 -7.19 30.55 1.68
CA THR A 215 -6.34 29.48 1.16
C THR A 215 -7.13 28.19 1.12
N LEU A 216 -7.12 27.52 -0.04
CA LEU A 216 -7.72 26.19 -0.22
C LEU A 216 -6.62 25.16 -0.46
N LEU A 217 -6.54 24.16 0.41
CA LEU A 217 -5.55 23.10 0.35
C LEU A 217 -6.23 21.75 0.20
N GLU A 218 -5.71 20.89 -0.64
CA GLU A 218 -6.16 19.49 -0.69
C GLU A 218 -5.74 18.79 0.61
N TYR A 219 -6.69 18.11 1.26
CA TYR A 219 -6.48 17.49 2.55
C TYR A 219 -6.62 15.97 2.46
N SER A 220 -5.53 15.25 2.65
CA SER A 220 -5.47 13.78 2.61
C SER A 220 -5.80 13.09 3.95
N GLY A 221 -6.20 13.82 4.97
CA GLY A 221 -6.68 13.24 6.24
C GLY A 221 -5.67 13.16 7.39
N GLU A 222 -4.40 13.47 7.18
CA GLU A 222 -3.38 13.51 8.24
C GLU A 222 -3.16 14.96 8.73
N TYR A 223 -3.91 15.37 9.77
CA TYR A 223 -3.43 16.41 10.66
C TYR A 223 -2.56 15.72 11.71
N MET A 224 -1.27 15.97 11.68
CA MET A 224 -0.41 15.66 12.82
C MET A 224 -0.90 16.51 14.01
N ASN A 225 -1.33 15.82 15.07
CA ASN A 225 -1.47 16.42 16.39
C ASN A 225 -0.07 16.71 16.95
#